data_96aa7f4712288931da3f3b82a2f3c040
#
_entry.id   96aa7f4712288931da3f3b82a2f3c040
#
_cell.length_a   1.000
_cell.length_b   1.000
_cell.length_c   1.000
_cell.angle_alpha   90.00
_cell.angle_beta   90.00
_cell.angle_gamma   90.00
#
_symmetry.space_group_name_H-M   'P 1'
#
loop_
_entity.id
_entity.type
_entity.pdbx_description
1 polymer ?
#
loop_
_entity_poly.entity_id
_entity_poly.type
_entity_poly.pdbx_seq_one_letter_code
_entity_poly.pdbx_strand_id
1 'polypeptide(L)'
;YCNMVQILHVAYPNLHLKEWTGVELNWFEFMEKRPIEDILKDLLDAGLGSLPGGGAEIFHPEVRDELCEHKADANNWLQIHRSAHQLGIRSNCTMLYGHIEKPYHRIDHLLRLRELQDETQGFQTFIPLAFHPENTGLSHMPKPTAFDDLRTMAISRLMLDNIPHIKAYWIMLGIGTAQNALA
;
A
#
# COMPACT_ATOMS: atom_id res chain seq x y z
N TYR A 1 19.45 1.52 -8.74
CA TYR A 1 18.50 0.73 -7.95
C TYR A 1 18.78 -0.75 -8.11
N CYS A 2 18.75 -1.33 -9.33
CA CYS A 2 19.04 -2.75 -9.57
C CYS A 2 20.37 -3.21 -8.98
N ASN A 3 21.45 -2.43 -9.14
CA ASN A 3 22.75 -2.74 -8.53
C ASN A 3 22.69 -2.89 -7.01
N MET A 4 21.91 -2.05 -6.33
CA MET A 4 21.75 -2.14 -4.86
C MET A 4 21.03 -3.43 -4.47
N VAL A 5 19.94 -3.75 -5.14
CA VAL A 5 19.18 -5.00 -4.93
C VAL A 5 20.07 -6.20 -5.19
N GLN A 6 20.82 -6.21 -6.30
CA GLN A 6 21.72 -7.30 -6.68
C GLN A 6 22.85 -7.50 -5.67
N ILE A 7 23.48 -6.43 -5.19
CA ILE A 7 24.54 -6.51 -4.17
C ILE A 7 23.99 -7.16 -2.90
N LEU A 8 22.80 -6.74 -2.44
CA LEU A 8 22.18 -7.30 -1.25
C LEU A 8 21.78 -8.76 -1.45
N HIS A 9 21.19 -9.08 -2.60
CA HIS A 9 20.78 -10.46 -2.91
C HIS A 9 21.97 -11.42 -2.98
N VAL A 10 23.08 -11.00 -3.60
CA VAL A 10 24.30 -11.82 -3.68
C VAL A 10 24.95 -11.98 -2.30
N ALA A 11 25.01 -10.90 -1.51
CA ALA A 11 25.64 -10.94 -0.17
C ALA A 11 24.79 -11.72 0.84
N TYR A 12 23.46 -11.69 0.70
CA TYR A 12 22.51 -12.28 1.63
C TYR A 12 21.39 -13.03 0.89
N PRO A 13 21.67 -14.18 0.26
CA PRO A 13 20.73 -14.86 -0.65
C PRO A 13 19.45 -15.36 0.05
N ASN A 14 19.45 -15.49 1.37
CA ASN A 14 18.29 -15.89 2.16
C ASN A 14 17.45 -14.69 2.67
N LEU A 15 17.90 -13.46 2.41
CA LEU A 15 17.18 -12.26 2.82
C LEU A 15 16.08 -11.94 1.79
N HIS A 16 14.82 -11.86 2.26
CA HIS A 16 13.73 -11.40 1.42
C HIS A 16 13.78 -9.88 1.27
N LEU A 17 14.02 -9.40 0.05
CA LEU A 17 14.06 -7.98 -0.27
C LEU A 17 12.66 -7.48 -0.61
N LYS A 18 12.15 -6.55 0.21
CA LYS A 18 10.87 -5.87 -0.01
C LYS A 18 11.13 -4.38 -0.15
N GLU A 19 11.20 -3.92 -1.37
CA GLU A 19 11.66 -2.58 -1.71
C GLU A 19 10.73 -1.91 -2.72
N TRP A 20 10.80 -0.60 -2.79
CA TRP A 20 10.18 0.28 -3.77
C TRP A 20 8.65 0.29 -3.75
N THR A 21 8.11 1.39 -3.23
CA THR A 21 6.66 1.66 -3.25
C THR A 21 6.17 1.97 -4.67
N GLY A 22 4.87 1.88 -4.88
CA GLY A 22 4.28 2.28 -6.16
C GLY A 22 4.60 3.73 -6.56
N VAL A 23 4.82 4.63 -5.59
CA VAL A 23 5.22 6.03 -5.85
C VAL A 23 6.65 6.11 -6.37
N GLU A 24 7.59 5.37 -5.75
CA GLU A 24 8.98 5.32 -6.20
C GLU A 24 9.10 4.68 -7.58
N LEU A 25 8.38 3.60 -7.84
CA LEU A 25 8.35 2.93 -9.13
C LEU A 25 7.77 3.84 -10.24
N ASN A 26 6.70 4.60 -9.93
CA ASN A 26 6.18 5.62 -10.84
C ASN A 26 7.23 6.71 -11.16
N TRP A 27 8.04 7.07 -10.16
CA TRP A 27 9.13 8.00 -10.36
C TRP A 27 10.25 7.42 -11.22
N PHE A 28 10.57 6.13 -11.07
CA PHE A 28 11.58 5.46 -11.92
C PHE A 28 11.13 5.42 -13.38
N GLU A 29 9.85 5.08 -13.64
CA GLU A 29 9.26 5.11 -14.98
C GLU A 29 9.39 6.49 -15.62
N PHE A 30 9.07 7.55 -14.87
CA PHE A 30 9.21 8.93 -15.33
C PHE A 30 10.67 9.30 -15.65
N MET A 31 11.61 8.95 -14.78
CA MET A 31 13.02 9.29 -14.92
C MET A 31 13.71 8.51 -16.05
N GLU A 32 13.44 7.22 -16.14
CA GLU A 32 14.09 6.34 -17.12
C GLU A 32 13.41 6.37 -18.49
N LYS A 33 12.18 6.89 -18.57
CA LYS A 33 11.34 6.90 -19.79
C LYS A 33 11.20 5.49 -20.39
N ARG A 34 11.04 4.50 -19.55
CA ARG A 34 10.86 3.09 -19.89
C ARG A 34 9.55 2.58 -19.31
N PRO A 35 8.89 1.60 -19.95
CA PRO A 35 7.69 0.96 -19.39
C PRO A 35 7.94 0.37 -18.02
N ILE A 36 6.95 0.44 -17.13
CA ILE A 36 7.06 -0.08 -15.76
C ILE A 36 7.35 -1.59 -15.73
N GLU A 37 6.84 -2.33 -16.70
CA GLU A 37 7.06 -3.78 -16.85
C GLU A 37 8.55 -4.11 -17.00
N ASP A 38 9.27 -3.32 -17.81
CA ASP A 38 10.71 -3.51 -18.03
C ASP A 38 11.51 -3.20 -16.76
N ILE A 39 11.14 -2.14 -16.04
CA ILE A 39 11.78 -1.76 -14.78
C ILE A 39 11.55 -2.84 -13.71
N LEU A 40 10.32 -3.33 -13.58
CA LEU A 40 9.97 -4.39 -12.64
C LEU A 40 10.69 -5.70 -12.96
N LYS A 41 10.86 -6.02 -14.25
CA LYS A 41 11.61 -7.19 -14.69
C LYS A 41 13.08 -7.08 -14.31
N ASP A 42 13.71 -5.94 -14.57
CA ASP A 42 15.11 -5.71 -14.18
C ASP A 42 15.31 -5.82 -12.66
N LEU A 43 14.35 -5.31 -11.87
CA LEU A 43 14.37 -5.42 -10.40
C LEU A 43 14.18 -6.86 -9.92
N LEU A 44 13.28 -7.61 -10.56
CA LEU A 44 13.06 -9.03 -10.28
C LEU A 44 14.32 -9.85 -10.58
N ASP A 45 14.94 -9.63 -11.75
CA ASP A 45 16.18 -10.28 -12.15
C ASP A 45 17.35 -9.93 -11.21
N ALA A 46 17.33 -8.74 -10.60
CA ALA A 46 18.28 -8.32 -9.58
C ALA A 46 18.06 -8.98 -8.20
N GLY A 47 16.89 -9.62 -7.96
CA GLY A 47 16.58 -10.31 -6.70
C GLY A 47 15.51 -9.64 -5.83
N LEU A 48 14.71 -8.71 -6.38
CA LEU A 48 13.57 -8.14 -5.66
C LEU A 48 12.55 -9.23 -5.33
N GLY A 49 12.16 -9.34 -4.05
CA GLY A 49 11.23 -10.39 -3.59
C GLY A 49 9.76 -9.97 -3.57
N SER A 50 9.47 -8.72 -3.20
CA SER A 50 8.09 -8.20 -3.15
C SER A 50 8.05 -6.67 -3.04
N LEU A 51 6.86 -6.06 -3.25
CA LEU A 51 6.65 -4.63 -3.10
C LEU A 51 5.92 -4.30 -1.78
N PRO A 52 6.27 -3.20 -1.10
CA PRO A 52 5.43 -2.61 -0.06
C PRO A 52 4.20 -1.91 -0.66
N GLY A 53 3.17 -1.70 0.15
CA GLY A 53 1.93 -1.08 -0.30
C GLY A 53 1.85 0.45 -0.14
N GLY A 54 2.95 1.10 0.19
CA GLY A 54 2.97 2.53 0.47
C GLY A 54 2.56 3.41 -0.71
N GLY A 55 2.05 4.61 -0.41
CA GLY A 55 1.63 5.60 -1.41
C GLY A 55 0.21 5.42 -1.95
N ALA A 56 -0.52 4.38 -1.53
CA ALA A 56 -1.93 4.21 -1.90
C ALA A 56 -2.81 5.31 -1.28
N GLU A 57 -2.58 5.66 -0.05
CA GLU A 57 -3.32 6.63 0.77
C GLU A 57 -4.84 6.42 0.69
N ILE A 58 -5.57 7.24 -0.07
CA ILE A 58 -6.96 7.07 -0.53
C ILE A 58 -6.99 7.26 -2.05
N PHE A 59 -7.69 6.38 -2.78
CA PHE A 59 -7.74 6.43 -4.24
C PHE A 59 -8.74 7.46 -4.78
N HIS A 60 -9.77 7.80 -4.01
CA HIS A 60 -10.81 8.73 -4.46
C HIS A 60 -10.22 10.12 -4.78
N PRO A 61 -10.45 10.69 -5.97
CA PRO A 61 -9.81 11.93 -6.41
C PRO A 61 -10.08 13.11 -5.48
N GLU A 62 -11.30 13.28 -4.93
CA GLU A 62 -11.63 14.36 -3.98
C GLU A 62 -10.66 14.45 -2.78
N VAL A 63 -10.12 13.31 -2.35
CA VAL A 63 -9.18 13.23 -1.22
C VAL A 63 -7.74 13.25 -1.71
N ARG A 64 -7.47 12.50 -2.80
CA ARG A 64 -6.12 12.32 -3.31
C ARG A 64 -5.53 13.61 -3.86
N ASP A 65 -6.33 14.41 -4.56
CA ASP A 65 -5.91 15.70 -5.12
C ASP A 65 -5.53 16.70 -4.02
N GLU A 66 -6.18 16.63 -2.86
CA GLU A 66 -5.87 17.50 -1.71
C GLU A 66 -4.61 17.04 -0.92
N LEU A 67 -4.44 15.71 -0.75
CA LEU A 67 -3.39 15.15 0.11
C LEU A 67 -2.13 14.74 -0.63
N CYS A 68 -2.22 14.47 -1.92
CA CYS A 68 -1.19 13.75 -2.68
C CYS A 68 -0.81 14.44 -3.99
N GLU A 69 -0.83 15.78 -4.03
CA GLU A 69 -0.62 16.61 -5.23
C GLU A 69 0.58 16.19 -6.11
N HIS A 70 1.61 15.59 -5.51
CA HIS A 70 2.83 15.19 -6.21
C HIS A 70 3.07 13.67 -6.25
N LYS A 71 2.10 12.85 -5.82
CA LYS A 71 2.22 11.38 -5.85
C LYS A 71 1.59 10.81 -7.12
N ALA A 72 1.97 9.57 -7.44
CA ALA A 72 1.29 8.79 -8.47
C ALA A 72 -0.23 8.83 -8.28
N ASP A 73 -0.99 9.01 -9.33
CA ASP A 73 -2.45 8.91 -9.25
C ASP A 73 -2.88 7.46 -8.90
N ALA A 74 -4.17 7.30 -8.57
CA ALA A 74 -4.69 6.01 -8.15
C ALA A 74 -4.57 4.93 -9.25
N ASN A 75 -4.76 5.30 -10.51
CA ASN A 75 -4.71 4.37 -11.63
C ASN A 75 -3.29 3.91 -11.89
N ASN A 76 -2.31 4.83 -11.83
CA ASN A 76 -0.89 4.49 -11.96
C ASN A 76 -0.44 3.58 -10.82
N TRP A 77 -0.84 3.85 -9.57
CA TRP A 77 -0.52 2.98 -8.43
C TRP A 77 -1.09 1.56 -8.66
N LEU A 78 -2.35 1.44 -9.04
CA LEU A 78 -2.99 0.15 -9.33
C LEU A 78 -2.35 -0.55 -10.52
N GLN A 79 -1.99 0.19 -11.59
CA GLN A 79 -1.32 -0.38 -12.76
C GLN A 79 0.06 -0.94 -12.42
N ILE A 80 0.86 -0.24 -11.63
CA ILE A 80 2.18 -0.70 -11.18
C ILE A 80 2.04 -2.03 -10.43
N HIS A 81 1.08 -2.13 -9.50
CA HIS A 81 0.85 -3.37 -8.78
C HIS A 81 0.32 -4.49 -9.68
N ARG A 82 -0.54 -4.17 -10.66
CA ARG A 82 -1.00 -5.13 -11.68
C ARG A 82 0.17 -5.71 -12.47
N SER A 83 1.04 -4.84 -13.00
CA SER A 83 2.23 -5.26 -13.76
C SER A 83 3.19 -6.09 -12.91
N ALA A 84 3.40 -5.71 -11.64
CA ALA A 84 4.20 -6.49 -10.70
C ALA A 84 3.62 -7.90 -10.48
N HIS A 85 2.31 -7.99 -10.24
CA HIS A 85 1.62 -9.26 -10.01
C HIS A 85 1.69 -10.18 -11.25
N GLN A 86 1.56 -9.62 -12.45
CA GLN A 86 1.69 -10.37 -13.72
C GLN A 86 3.09 -10.98 -13.91
N LEU A 87 4.12 -10.33 -13.35
CA LEU A 87 5.50 -10.83 -13.30
C LEU A 87 5.76 -11.79 -12.12
N GLY A 88 4.75 -12.08 -11.30
CA GLY A 88 4.89 -12.92 -10.11
C GLY A 88 5.45 -12.21 -8.87
N ILE A 89 5.68 -10.89 -8.94
CA ILE A 89 6.11 -10.07 -7.81
C ILE A 89 4.88 -9.78 -6.93
N ARG A 90 4.80 -10.40 -5.76
CA ARG A 90 3.71 -10.14 -4.81
C ARG A 90 3.89 -8.81 -4.10
N SER A 91 2.79 -8.26 -3.57
CA SER A 91 2.84 -6.99 -2.87
C SER A 91 1.91 -6.92 -1.66
N ASN A 92 2.09 -5.88 -0.85
CA ASN A 92 1.08 -5.45 0.11
C ASN A 92 0.24 -4.34 -0.50
N CYS A 93 -0.90 -4.03 0.13
CA CYS A 93 -1.67 -2.83 -0.13
C CYS A 93 -2.01 -2.11 1.18
N THR A 94 -2.19 -0.80 1.12
CA THR A 94 -2.44 0.05 2.29
C THR A 94 -3.63 0.98 2.05
N MET A 95 -4.19 1.50 3.12
CA MET A 95 -5.13 2.62 3.12
C MET A 95 -4.81 3.53 4.29
N LEU A 96 -4.60 4.82 4.07
CA LEU A 96 -4.49 5.81 5.14
C LEU A 96 -5.89 6.33 5.45
N TYR A 97 -6.34 6.23 6.70
CA TYR A 97 -7.69 6.64 7.11
C TYR A 97 -7.68 7.53 8.36
N GLY A 98 -8.76 8.27 8.57
CA GLY A 98 -8.97 9.10 9.75
C GLY A 98 -8.44 10.53 9.59
N HIS A 99 -8.38 11.03 8.36
CA HIS A 99 -8.05 12.42 8.02
C HIS A 99 -9.28 13.14 7.45
N ILE A 100 -9.24 13.62 6.21
CA ILE A 100 -10.34 14.38 5.56
C ILE A 100 -11.33 13.49 4.82
N GLU A 101 -11.01 12.21 4.66
CA GLU A 101 -11.84 11.27 3.92
C GLU A 101 -13.19 10.98 4.63
N LYS A 102 -14.19 10.63 3.82
CA LYS A 102 -15.52 10.17 4.28
C LYS A 102 -15.62 8.65 4.15
N PRO A 103 -16.59 8.00 4.83
CA PRO A 103 -16.74 6.55 4.75
C PRO A 103 -16.82 5.98 3.33
N TYR A 104 -17.50 6.65 2.40
CA TYR A 104 -17.60 6.17 1.04
C TYR A 104 -16.27 6.20 0.27
N HIS A 105 -15.34 7.10 0.61
CA HIS A 105 -13.99 7.10 0.04
C HIS A 105 -13.20 5.85 0.44
N ARG A 106 -13.38 5.38 1.69
CA ARG A 106 -12.77 4.12 2.17
C ARG A 106 -13.37 2.93 1.41
N ILE A 107 -14.69 2.93 1.20
CA ILE A 107 -15.37 1.87 0.45
C ILE A 107 -14.88 1.83 -1.00
N ASP A 108 -14.80 2.97 -1.70
CA ASP A 108 -14.24 3.05 -3.06
C ASP A 108 -12.82 2.48 -3.12
N HIS A 109 -11.98 2.85 -2.15
CA HIS A 109 -10.61 2.35 -2.06
C HIS A 109 -10.57 0.82 -1.90
N LEU A 110 -11.36 0.27 -0.98
CA LEU A 110 -11.42 -1.17 -0.74
C LEU A 110 -11.97 -1.93 -1.95
N LEU A 111 -12.97 -1.39 -2.65
CA LEU A 111 -13.51 -2.00 -3.87
C LEU A 111 -12.45 -2.10 -4.97
N ARG A 112 -11.69 -1.04 -5.23
CA ARG A 112 -10.61 -1.06 -6.24
C ARG A 112 -9.49 -2.05 -5.89
N LEU A 113 -9.14 -2.17 -4.61
CA LEU A 113 -8.18 -3.19 -4.16
C LEU A 113 -8.74 -4.60 -4.34
N ARG A 114 -10.02 -4.81 -4.01
CA ARG A 114 -10.72 -6.08 -4.21
C ARG A 114 -10.71 -6.50 -5.68
N GLU A 115 -11.08 -5.58 -6.58
CA GLU A 115 -11.11 -5.83 -8.02
C GLU A 115 -9.73 -6.25 -8.55
N LEU A 116 -8.67 -5.53 -8.15
CA LEU A 116 -7.31 -5.89 -8.55
C LEU A 116 -6.87 -7.23 -7.96
N GLN A 117 -7.28 -7.56 -6.72
CA GLN A 117 -7.00 -8.86 -6.13
C GLN A 117 -7.76 -9.99 -6.83
N ASP A 118 -9.01 -9.78 -7.21
CA ASP A 118 -9.79 -10.77 -7.98
C ASP A 118 -9.14 -11.05 -9.34
N GLU A 119 -8.57 -10.02 -9.97
CA GLU A 119 -7.87 -10.12 -11.24
C GLU A 119 -6.52 -10.85 -11.11
N THR A 120 -5.73 -10.54 -10.08
CA THR A 120 -4.30 -10.89 -10.06
C THR A 120 -3.88 -11.85 -8.96
N GLN A 121 -4.62 -11.94 -7.87
CA GLN A 121 -4.29 -12.71 -6.65
C GLN A 121 -2.91 -12.35 -6.07
N GLY A 122 -2.40 -11.14 -6.35
CA GLY A 122 -1.02 -10.74 -6.03
C GLY A 122 -0.83 -10.07 -4.67
N PHE A 123 -1.87 -9.49 -4.08
CA PHE A 123 -1.76 -8.91 -2.74
C PHE A 123 -1.66 -9.99 -1.66
N GLN A 124 -0.66 -9.84 -0.79
CA GLN A 124 -0.43 -10.73 0.35
C GLN A 124 -1.13 -10.23 1.61
N THR A 125 -1.11 -8.92 1.84
CA THR A 125 -1.57 -8.30 3.08
C THR A 125 -2.14 -6.91 2.79
N PHE A 126 -3.31 -6.64 3.35
CA PHE A 126 -3.84 -5.29 3.45
C PHE A 126 -3.48 -4.69 4.82
N ILE A 127 -3.07 -3.41 4.84
CA ILE A 127 -2.65 -2.70 6.04
C ILE A 127 -3.39 -1.37 6.14
N PRO A 128 -4.46 -1.28 6.93
CA PRO A 128 -5.07 0.01 7.26
C PRO A 128 -4.17 0.78 8.22
N LEU A 129 -3.84 2.02 7.86
CA LEU A 129 -2.95 2.91 8.58
C LEU A 129 -3.75 4.07 9.18
N ALA A 130 -3.84 4.13 10.49
CA ALA A 130 -4.51 5.23 11.18
C ALA A 130 -3.72 6.53 11.02
N PHE A 131 -4.37 7.62 10.64
CA PHE A 131 -3.72 8.91 10.46
C PHE A 131 -3.25 9.48 11.80
N HIS A 132 -2.02 9.98 11.83
CA HIS A 132 -1.43 10.68 12.96
C HIS A 132 -1.25 12.15 12.59
N PRO A 133 -2.07 13.07 13.12
CA PRO A 133 -2.10 14.47 12.72
C PRO A 133 -0.89 15.30 13.18
N GLU A 134 -0.17 14.84 14.20
CA GLU A 134 0.92 15.58 14.84
C GLU A 134 2.03 15.92 13.83
N ASN A 135 2.43 17.18 13.80
CA ASN A 135 3.47 17.71 12.90
C ASN A 135 3.15 17.62 11.40
N THR A 136 1.86 17.60 11.03
CA THR A 136 1.40 17.64 9.64
C THR A 136 0.61 18.90 9.33
N GLY A 137 0.33 19.18 8.06
CA GLY A 137 -0.57 20.27 7.64
C GLY A 137 -2.00 20.09 8.13
N LEU A 138 -2.37 18.87 8.56
CA LEU A 138 -3.68 18.50 9.11
C LEU A 138 -3.66 18.34 10.64
N SER A 139 -2.74 19.00 11.34
CA SER A 139 -2.59 18.91 12.81
C SER A 139 -3.83 19.35 13.60
N HIS A 140 -4.76 20.06 12.96
CA HIS A 140 -6.06 20.46 13.53
C HIS A 140 -7.11 19.32 13.53
N MET A 141 -6.87 18.24 12.77
CA MET A 141 -7.78 17.10 12.70
C MET A 141 -7.67 16.23 13.96
N PRO A 142 -8.79 15.64 14.43
CA PRO A 142 -8.73 14.69 15.53
C PRO A 142 -8.07 13.39 15.07
N LYS A 143 -7.34 12.76 15.98
CA LYS A 143 -6.82 11.41 15.74
C LYS A 143 -7.98 10.38 15.74
N PRO A 144 -7.93 9.34 14.89
CA PRO A 144 -8.89 8.24 14.95
C PRO A 144 -8.99 7.63 16.35
N THR A 145 -10.21 7.27 16.75
CA THR A 145 -10.44 6.57 18.01
C THR A 145 -10.22 5.06 17.85
N ALA A 146 -9.98 4.34 18.95
CA ALA A 146 -9.91 2.88 18.92
C ALA A 146 -11.18 2.23 18.34
N PHE A 147 -12.35 2.86 18.51
CA PHE A 147 -13.60 2.39 17.89
C PHE A 147 -13.56 2.54 16.36
N ASP A 148 -13.04 3.66 15.84
CA ASP A 148 -12.88 3.86 14.40
C ASP A 148 -11.87 2.88 13.81
N ASP A 149 -10.80 2.60 14.55
CA ASP A 149 -9.77 1.64 14.16
C ASP A 149 -10.36 0.22 14.03
N LEU A 150 -11.03 -0.26 15.08
CA LEU A 150 -11.66 -1.59 15.09
C LEU A 150 -12.75 -1.72 14.01
N ARG A 151 -13.58 -0.68 13.84
CA ARG A 151 -14.59 -0.64 12.79
C ARG A 151 -13.97 -0.69 11.39
N THR A 152 -12.88 0.05 11.16
CA THR A 152 -12.18 0.04 9.89
C THR A 152 -11.57 -1.33 9.61
N MET A 153 -10.97 -1.98 10.60
CA MET A 153 -10.42 -3.34 10.49
C MET A 153 -11.52 -4.36 10.14
N ALA A 154 -12.66 -4.33 10.86
CA ALA A 154 -13.77 -5.25 10.64
C ALA A 154 -14.39 -5.09 9.24
N ILE A 155 -14.65 -3.85 8.81
CA ILE A 155 -15.16 -3.56 7.46
C ILE A 155 -14.16 -4.01 6.39
N SER A 156 -12.87 -3.74 6.59
CA SER A 156 -11.83 -4.18 5.68
C SER A 156 -11.80 -5.71 5.54
N ARG A 157 -11.96 -6.45 6.65
CA ARG A 157 -12.00 -7.92 6.59
C ARG A 157 -13.23 -8.44 5.84
N LEU A 158 -14.38 -7.81 6.02
CA LEU A 158 -15.61 -8.19 5.31
C LEU A 158 -15.52 -7.88 3.80
N MET A 159 -14.89 -6.78 3.42
CA MET A 159 -14.79 -6.34 2.03
C MET A 159 -13.64 -6.99 1.27
N LEU A 160 -12.56 -7.36 1.95
CA LEU A 160 -11.34 -7.94 1.36
C LEU A 160 -11.18 -9.41 1.79
N ASP A 161 -12.26 -10.21 1.71
CA ASP A 161 -12.23 -11.65 2.00
C ASP A 161 -11.29 -12.44 1.06
N ASN A 162 -11.00 -11.86 -0.12
CA ASN A 162 -10.06 -12.37 -1.12
C ASN A 162 -8.58 -12.05 -0.82
N ILE A 163 -8.26 -11.18 0.14
CA ILE A 163 -6.87 -10.92 0.57
C ILE A 163 -6.56 -11.77 1.81
N PRO A 164 -5.48 -12.59 1.78
CA PRO A 164 -5.22 -13.56 2.85
C PRO A 164 -5.09 -12.95 4.25
N HIS A 165 -4.40 -11.81 4.35
CA HIS A 165 -4.08 -11.20 5.65
C HIS A 165 -4.51 -9.74 5.72
N ILE A 166 -5.06 -9.35 6.88
CA ILE A 166 -5.23 -7.94 7.28
C ILE A 166 -4.35 -7.70 8.50
N LYS A 167 -3.48 -6.70 8.43
CA LYS A 167 -2.51 -6.42 9.48
C LYS A 167 -3.01 -5.36 10.46
N ALA A 168 -3.18 -5.72 11.72
CA ALA A 168 -3.33 -4.76 12.81
C ALA A 168 -1.97 -4.12 13.11
N TYR A 169 -1.70 -2.94 12.51
CA TYR A 169 -0.38 -2.31 12.58
C TYR A 169 -0.22 -1.56 13.92
N TRP A 170 0.23 -2.28 14.94
CA TRP A 170 0.30 -1.84 16.33
C TRP A 170 1.07 -0.54 16.57
N ILE A 171 2.05 -0.21 15.71
CA ILE A 171 2.82 1.04 15.82
C ILE A 171 1.88 2.26 15.70
N MET A 172 0.86 2.18 14.84
CA MET A 172 -0.10 3.28 14.65
C MET A 172 -1.35 3.14 15.52
N LEU A 173 -1.80 1.89 15.77
CA LEU A 173 -3.02 1.62 16.55
C LEU A 173 -2.78 1.64 18.07
N GLY A 174 -1.54 1.42 18.51
CA GLY A 174 -1.21 1.06 19.89
C GLY A 174 -1.46 -0.44 20.16
N ILE A 175 -0.72 -1.00 21.14
CA ILE A 175 -0.73 -2.44 21.43
C ILE A 175 -2.14 -2.95 21.79
N GLY A 176 -2.85 -2.23 22.68
CA GLY A 176 -4.18 -2.65 23.15
C GLY A 176 -5.22 -2.73 22.04
N THR A 177 -5.29 -1.70 21.18
CA THR A 177 -6.22 -1.70 20.03
C THR A 177 -5.84 -2.81 19.02
N ALA A 178 -4.54 -2.98 18.74
CA ALA A 178 -4.08 -4.01 17.82
C ALA A 178 -4.40 -5.43 18.32
N GLN A 179 -4.26 -5.71 19.63
CA GLN A 179 -4.66 -6.98 20.24
C GLN A 179 -6.17 -7.24 20.12
N ASN A 180 -6.99 -6.23 20.41
CA ASN A 180 -8.45 -6.34 20.26
C ASN A 180 -8.89 -6.55 18.81
N ALA A 181 -8.12 -6.04 17.84
CA ALA A 181 -8.41 -6.22 16.42
C ALA A 181 -8.11 -7.65 15.91
N LEU A 182 -7.43 -8.49 16.69
CA LEU A 182 -7.13 -9.89 16.38
C LEU A 182 -8.12 -10.87 17.01
N ALA A 183 -8.98 -10.39 17.91
CA ALA A 183 -10.00 -11.19 18.58
C ALA A 183 -11.28 -11.27 17.75
#